data_b64e4daa7e7b0ad4795b39ff9e74a097
#
_entry.id   b64e4daa7e7b0ad4795b39ff9e74a097
#
_cell.length_a   1.000
_cell.length_b   1.000
_cell.length_c   1.000
_cell.angle_alpha   90.00
_cell.angle_beta   90.00
_cell.angle_gamma   90.00
#
_symmetry.space_group_name_H-M   'P 1'
#
loop_
_entity.id
_entity.type
_entity.pdbx_description
1 polymer ?
#
loop_
_entity_poly.entity_id
_entity_poly.type
_entity_poly.pdbx_seq_one_letter_code
_entity_poly.pdbx_strand_id
1 'polypeptide(L)'
;MICAVIDTNVLVSALLARHPGSNPVRVVEAVLDGRVVPLHAPDIIDEYRDVLSRPEFSFDPALVEAVIAGFLENGRELPPAPSSEYFPDPSDKVFYCVALGAQEDRAKLVTGNKRHYPAADFVVTPAEFCTLAGL
;
A
#
# COMPACT_ATOMS: atom_id res chain seq x y z
N MET A 1 -14.71 -7.05 5.89
CA MET A 1 -13.76 -5.97 6.13
C MET A 1 -13.01 -5.66 4.84
N ILE A 2 -12.75 -4.40 4.57
CA ILE A 2 -12.05 -4.00 3.35
C ILE A 2 -10.58 -4.38 3.42
N CYS A 3 -10.03 -4.89 2.31
CA CYS A 3 -8.62 -5.22 2.20
C CYS A 3 -7.99 -4.46 1.02
N ALA A 4 -6.70 -4.18 1.13
CA ALA A 4 -6.00 -3.41 0.12
C ALA A 4 -4.49 -3.68 0.15
N VAL A 5 -3.89 -3.61 -1.04
CA VAL A 5 -2.44 -3.48 -1.18
C VAL A 5 -2.12 -1.99 -1.16
N ILE A 6 -1.16 -1.58 -0.34
CA ILE A 6 -0.77 -0.18 -0.20
C ILE A 6 0.58 0.01 -0.90
N ASP A 7 0.59 0.82 -1.96
CA ASP A 7 1.81 1.16 -2.67
C ASP A 7 2.77 1.92 -1.74
N THR A 8 4.05 1.68 -1.88
CA THR A 8 5.09 2.31 -1.05
C THR A 8 4.99 3.84 -1.05
N ASN A 9 4.63 4.45 -2.19
CA ASN A 9 4.51 5.91 -2.26
C ASN A 9 3.44 6.47 -1.32
N VAL A 10 2.42 5.70 -0.97
CA VAL A 10 1.40 6.12 0.00
C VAL A 10 2.00 6.16 1.41
N LEU A 11 2.85 5.18 1.76
CA LEU A 11 3.57 5.19 3.03
C LEU A 11 4.52 6.39 3.12
N VAL A 12 5.27 6.66 2.06
CA VAL A 12 6.17 7.82 2.01
C VAL A 12 5.38 9.11 2.19
N SER A 13 4.27 9.27 1.46
CA SER A 13 3.43 10.46 1.57
C SER A 13 2.84 10.62 2.97
N ALA A 14 2.43 9.53 3.61
CA ALA A 14 1.90 9.56 4.98
C ALA A 14 2.97 10.01 5.98
N LEU A 15 4.18 9.48 5.87
CA LEU A 15 5.27 9.82 6.80
C LEU A 15 5.83 11.22 6.56
N LEU A 16 5.73 11.75 5.35
CA LEU A 16 6.13 13.12 5.03
C LEU A 16 5.03 14.15 5.31
N ALA A 17 3.80 13.71 5.53
CA ALA A 17 2.65 14.61 5.63
C ALA A 17 2.74 15.52 6.85
N ARG A 18 2.40 16.78 6.63
CA ARG A 18 2.33 17.80 7.70
C ARG A 18 0.92 17.91 8.27
N HIS A 19 -0.06 17.30 7.61
CA HIS A 19 -1.46 17.29 8.00
C HIS A 19 -1.90 15.92 8.44
N PRO A 20 -2.37 15.74 9.69
CA PRO A 20 -2.88 14.46 10.14
C PRO A 20 -4.15 14.02 9.43
N GLY A 21 -4.84 14.95 8.76
CA GLY A 21 -6.05 14.65 8.00
C GLY A 21 -5.82 14.34 6.53
N SER A 22 -4.56 14.25 6.06
CA SER A 22 -4.30 13.92 4.65
C SER A 22 -4.77 12.50 4.33
N ASN A 23 -5.15 12.25 3.07
CA ASN A 23 -5.65 10.95 2.67
C ASN A 23 -4.63 9.82 2.87
N PRO A 24 -3.34 9.97 2.53
CA PRO A 24 -2.36 8.94 2.84
C PRO A 24 -2.27 8.60 4.32
N VAL A 25 -2.30 9.61 5.20
CA VAL A 25 -2.28 9.41 6.65
C VAL A 25 -3.51 8.61 7.10
N ARG A 26 -4.69 8.98 6.58
CA ARG A 26 -5.94 8.27 6.93
C ARG A 26 -5.89 6.80 6.53
N VAL A 27 -5.32 6.50 5.36
CA VAL A 27 -5.18 5.12 4.89
C VAL A 27 -4.26 4.34 5.83
N VAL A 28 -3.08 4.88 6.15
CA VAL A 28 -2.11 4.20 7.01
C VAL A 28 -2.66 4.04 8.43
N GLU A 29 -3.30 5.07 8.99
CA GLU A 29 -3.94 4.96 10.31
C GLU A 29 -5.02 3.88 10.33
N ALA A 30 -5.82 3.77 9.28
CA ALA A 30 -6.86 2.74 9.19
C ALA A 30 -6.27 1.33 9.19
N VAL A 31 -5.10 1.14 8.55
CA VAL A 31 -4.37 -0.12 8.62
C VAL A 31 -3.89 -0.39 10.04
N LEU A 32 -3.25 0.59 10.68
CA LEU A 32 -2.70 0.43 12.02
C LEU A 32 -3.78 0.22 13.07
N ASP A 33 -4.97 0.79 12.86
CA ASP A 33 -6.13 0.62 13.75
C ASP A 33 -6.90 -0.69 13.50
N GLY A 34 -6.53 -1.45 12.48
CA GLY A 34 -7.22 -2.69 12.14
C GLY A 34 -8.52 -2.52 11.38
N ARG A 35 -8.81 -1.31 10.86
CA ARG A 35 -10.01 -1.05 10.04
C ARG A 35 -9.86 -1.45 8.59
N VAL A 36 -8.63 -1.60 8.12
CA VAL A 36 -8.28 -2.06 6.78
C VAL A 36 -7.28 -3.19 6.93
N VAL A 37 -7.50 -4.28 6.18
CA VAL A 37 -6.57 -5.42 6.16
C VAL A 37 -5.56 -5.18 5.03
N PRO A 38 -4.29 -4.88 5.34
CA PRO A 38 -3.28 -4.73 4.29
C PRO A 38 -2.87 -6.10 3.74
N LEU A 39 -2.84 -6.20 2.43
CA LEU A 39 -2.36 -7.40 1.75
C LEU A 39 -0.91 -7.20 1.35
N HIS A 40 -0.08 -8.21 1.52
CA HIS A 40 1.34 -8.11 1.24
C HIS A 40 1.92 -9.43 0.76
N ALA A 41 3.16 -9.37 0.32
CA ALA A 41 4.01 -10.48 -0.03
C ALA A 41 5.43 -10.11 0.44
N PRO A 42 6.35 -11.07 0.54
CA PRO A 42 7.72 -10.75 0.99
C PRO A 42 8.38 -9.61 0.21
N ASP A 43 8.21 -9.58 -1.11
CA ASP A 43 8.80 -8.53 -1.95
C ASP A 43 8.22 -7.15 -1.66
N ILE A 44 6.93 -7.08 -1.27
CA ILE A 44 6.29 -5.81 -0.88
C ILE A 44 6.91 -5.29 0.41
N ILE A 45 7.04 -6.16 1.41
CA ILE A 45 7.63 -5.78 2.69
C ILE A 45 9.09 -5.37 2.52
N ASP A 46 9.85 -6.09 1.70
CA ASP A 46 11.23 -5.75 1.39
C ASP A 46 11.33 -4.37 0.73
N GLU A 47 10.42 -4.05 -0.18
CA GLU A 47 10.41 -2.74 -0.79
C GLU A 47 10.04 -1.63 0.20
N TYR A 48 9.08 -1.87 1.10
CA TYR A 48 8.79 -0.91 2.17
C TYR A 48 10.06 -0.59 2.97
N ARG A 49 10.79 -1.62 3.40
CA ARG A 49 12.03 -1.41 4.18
C ARG A 49 13.09 -0.68 3.38
N ASP A 50 13.28 -1.07 2.13
CA ASP A 50 14.29 -0.44 1.27
C ASP A 50 14.00 1.05 1.07
N VAL A 51 12.80 1.38 0.66
CA VAL A 51 12.43 2.77 0.34
C VAL A 51 12.37 3.63 1.59
N LEU A 52 11.72 3.14 2.65
CA LEU A 52 11.52 3.93 3.88
C LEU A 52 12.82 4.11 4.68
N SER A 53 13.86 3.35 4.37
CA SER A 53 15.18 3.47 5.01
C SER A 53 16.13 4.39 4.24
N ARG A 54 15.71 4.96 3.12
CA ARG A 54 16.58 5.82 2.30
C ARG A 54 16.94 7.08 3.06
N PRO A 55 18.25 7.47 3.06
CA PRO A 55 18.73 8.63 3.83
C PRO A 55 18.02 9.93 3.48
N GLU A 56 17.59 10.12 2.23
CA GLU A 56 16.93 11.34 1.78
C GLU A 56 15.62 11.64 2.52
N PHE A 57 14.95 10.63 3.06
CA PHE A 57 13.72 10.83 3.83
C PHE A 57 13.97 11.14 5.30
N SER A 58 15.07 10.70 5.86
CA SER A 58 15.42 10.88 7.28
C SER A 58 14.33 10.40 8.25
N PHE A 59 13.61 9.34 7.89
CA PHE A 59 12.60 8.76 8.77
C PHE A 59 13.27 8.05 9.95
N ASP A 60 12.67 8.16 11.14
CA ASP A 60 13.12 7.42 12.30
C ASP A 60 13.00 5.91 12.05
N PRO A 61 14.09 5.14 12.13
CA PRO A 61 14.04 3.69 11.93
C PRO A 61 13.03 2.97 12.84
N ALA A 62 12.87 3.43 14.08
CA ALA A 62 11.91 2.85 15.00
C ALA A 62 10.46 3.07 14.52
N LEU A 63 10.16 4.24 13.94
CA LEU A 63 8.86 4.53 13.37
C LEU A 63 8.59 3.67 12.14
N VAL A 64 9.58 3.52 11.26
CA VAL A 64 9.47 2.68 10.06
C VAL A 64 9.15 1.23 10.46
N GLU A 65 9.89 0.68 11.40
CA GLU A 65 9.64 -0.70 11.86
C GLU A 65 8.30 -0.85 12.55
N ALA A 66 7.84 0.16 13.29
CA ALA A 66 6.51 0.13 13.92
C ALA A 66 5.40 0.09 12.87
N VAL A 67 5.51 0.86 11.79
CA VAL A 67 4.54 0.84 10.69
C VAL A 67 4.53 -0.52 10.01
N ILE A 68 5.70 -1.06 9.69
CA ILE A 68 5.81 -2.38 9.03
C ILE A 68 5.25 -3.47 9.95
N ALA A 69 5.56 -3.43 11.25
CA ALA A 69 5.01 -4.39 12.21
C ALA A 69 3.48 -4.35 12.24
N GLY A 70 2.89 -3.15 12.21
CA GLY A 70 1.43 -3.00 12.14
C GLY A 70 0.83 -3.60 10.88
N PHE A 71 1.50 -3.43 9.73
CA PHE A 71 1.07 -4.05 8.47
C PHE A 71 1.13 -5.57 8.54
N LEU A 72 2.18 -6.11 9.15
CA LEU A 72 2.31 -7.56 9.31
C LEU A 72 1.28 -8.13 10.29
N GLU A 73 1.03 -7.46 11.41
CA GLU A 73 0.08 -7.90 12.42
C GLU A 73 -1.37 -7.87 11.94
N ASN A 74 -1.74 -6.81 11.23
CA ASN A 74 -3.12 -6.59 10.79
C ASN A 74 -3.40 -7.11 9.40
N GLY A 75 -2.39 -7.58 8.69
CA GLY A 75 -2.49 -7.94 7.29
C GLY A 75 -2.50 -9.43 7.01
N ARG A 76 -2.53 -9.75 5.72
CA ARG A 76 -2.42 -11.11 5.22
C ARG A 76 -1.38 -11.19 4.12
N GLU A 77 -0.55 -12.20 4.18
CA GLU A 77 0.39 -12.51 3.10
C GLU A 77 -0.33 -13.32 2.03
N LEU A 78 -0.24 -12.88 0.78
CA LEU A 78 -0.83 -13.57 -0.36
C LEU A 78 0.18 -13.71 -1.49
N PRO A 79 0.15 -14.81 -2.24
CA PRO A 79 1.00 -14.96 -3.41
C PRO A 79 0.52 -14.01 -4.51
N PRO A 80 1.44 -13.41 -5.29
CA PRO A 80 1.04 -12.60 -6.44
C PRO A 80 0.46 -13.50 -7.54
N ALA A 81 -0.64 -13.04 -8.16
CA ALA A 81 -1.18 -13.70 -9.34
C ALA A 81 -0.32 -13.39 -10.57
N PRO A 82 -0.26 -14.28 -11.57
CA PRO A 82 0.47 -13.99 -12.80
C PRO A 82 -0.19 -12.89 -13.61
N SER A 83 0.62 -12.07 -14.28
CA SER A 83 0.13 -11.05 -15.20
C SER A 83 1.14 -10.85 -16.32
N SER A 84 0.64 -10.67 -17.54
CA SER A 84 1.44 -10.31 -18.71
C SER A 84 1.42 -8.82 -19.00
N GLU A 85 0.80 -8.02 -18.15
CA GLU A 85 0.71 -6.57 -18.31
C GLU A 85 2.12 -5.93 -18.27
N TYR A 86 2.26 -4.81 -18.98
CA TYR A 86 3.49 -4.04 -18.97
C TYR A 86 3.54 -3.09 -17.77
N PHE A 87 4.69 -3.03 -17.11
CA PHE A 87 4.94 -2.10 -16.01
C PHE A 87 6.18 -1.26 -16.37
N PRO A 88 6.04 0.09 -16.41
CA PRO A 88 7.21 0.96 -16.62
C PRO A 88 8.31 0.72 -15.59
N ASP A 89 7.94 0.48 -14.32
CA ASP A 89 8.85 0.06 -13.27
C ASP A 89 8.51 -1.38 -12.86
N PRO A 90 9.42 -2.34 -13.11
CA PRO A 90 9.16 -3.74 -12.75
C PRO A 90 8.88 -3.97 -11.25
N SER A 91 9.36 -3.09 -10.37
CA SER A 91 9.12 -3.24 -8.93
C SER A 91 7.66 -3.01 -8.55
N ASP A 92 6.88 -2.33 -9.40
CA ASP A 92 5.46 -2.09 -9.17
C ASP A 92 4.60 -3.33 -9.41
N LYS A 93 5.12 -4.28 -10.17
CA LYS A 93 4.35 -5.45 -10.61
C LYS A 93 3.82 -6.28 -9.44
N VAL A 94 4.61 -6.50 -8.40
CA VAL A 94 4.20 -7.32 -7.26
C VAL A 94 2.98 -6.73 -6.56
N PHE A 95 2.90 -5.40 -6.43
CA PHE A 95 1.74 -4.73 -5.80
C PHE A 95 0.46 -5.01 -6.59
N TYR A 96 0.53 -4.84 -7.90
CA TYR A 96 -0.60 -5.11 -8.78
C TYR A 96 -1.01 -6.58 -8.74
N CYS A 97 -0.06 -7.48 -8.82
CA CYS A 97 -0.34 -8.92 -8.89
C CYS A 97 -0.91 -9.48 -7.58
N VAL A 98 -0.52 -8.95 -6.43
CA VAL A 98 -1.14 -9.34 -5.15
C VAL A 98 -2.59 -8.87 -5.12
N ALA A 99 -2.86 -7.64 -5.51
CA ALA A 99 -4.23 -7.12 -5.57
C ALA A 99 -5.08 -7.89 -6.59
N LEU A 100 -4.51 -8.19 -7.76
CA LEU A 100 -5.18 -8.97 -8.81
C LEU A 100 -5.61 -10.35 -8.30
N GLY A 101 -4.75 -11.01 -7.52
CA GLY A 101 -5.04 -12.32 -6.96
C GLY A 101 -6.09 -12.33 -5.86
N ALA A 102 -6.49 -11.16 -5.36
CA ALA A 102 -7.45 -11.02 -4.26
C ALA A 102 -8.77 -10.35 -4.69
N GLN A 103 -9.10 -10.41 -5.98
CA GLN A 103 -10.33 -9.76 -6.49
C GLN A 103 -11.62 -10.43 -6.02
N GLU A 104 -11.57 -11.67 -5.59
CA GLU A 104 -12.72 -12.30 -4.94
C GLU A 104 -13.10 -11.56 -3.65
N ASP A 105 -12.12 -11.02 -2.95
CA ASP A 105 -12.31 -10.20 -1.74
C ASP A 105 -12.46 -8.72 -2.07
N ARG A 106 -12.56 -8.35 -3.34
CA ARG A 106 -12.65 -6.97 -3.82
C ARG A 106 -11.49 -6.10 -3.34
N ALA A 107 -10.29 -6.66 -3.28
CA ALA A 107 -9.11 -5.95 -2.85
C ALA A 107 -8.81 -4.75 -3.75
N LYS A 108 -8.35 -3.66 -3.14
CA LYS A 108 -7.91 -2.48 -3.88
C LYS A 108 -6.39 -2.40 -3.87
N LEU A 109 -5.84 -1.75 -4.89
CA LEU A 109 -4.47 -1.29 -4.88
C LEU A 109 -4.52 0.23 -4.71
N VAL A 110 -4.01 0.71 -3.58
CA VAL A 110 -4.01 2.14 -3.26
C VAL A 110 -2.67 2.73 -3.65
N THR A 111 -2.68 3.67 -4.57
CA THR A 111 -1.46 4.29 -5.09
C THR A 111 -1.63 5.78 -5.31
N GLY A 112 -0.59 6.55 -5.04
CA GLY A 112 -0.54 7.97 -5.38
C GLY A 112 -0.27 8.21 -6.87
N ASN A 113 0.00 7.17 -7.65
CA ASN A 113 0.35 7.31 -9.06
C ASN A 113 -0.27 6.20 -9.92
N LYS A 114 -1.55 6.35 -10.23
CA LYS A 114 -2.30 5.37 -11.02
C LYS A 114 -1.69 5.11 -12.41
N ARG A 115 -0.98 6.09 -12.96
CA ARG A 115 -0.38 5.97 -14.31
C ARG A 115 0.75 4.94 -14.37
N HIS A 116 1.33 4.55 -13.24
CA HIS A 116 2.35 3.51 -13.18
C HIS A 116 1.78 2.11 -13.31
N TYR A 117 0.46 1.98 -13.27
CA TYR A 117 -0.23 0.69 -13.28
C TYR A 117 -1.13 0.53 -14.49
N PRO A 118 -1.37 -0.71 -14.94
CA PRO A 118 -2.42 -0.97 -15.92
C PRO A 118 -3.76 -0.43 -15.45
N ALA A 119 -4.59 0.07 -16.37
CA ALA A 119 -5.92 0.55 -16.04
C ALA A 119 -6.78 -0.60 -15.51
N ALA A 120 -7.28 -0.45 -14.30
CA ALA A 120 -8.14 -1.45 -13.67
C ALA A 120 -9.00 -0.76 -12.60
N ASP A 121 -10.22 -1.26 -12.40
CA ASP A 121 -11.15 -0.67 -11.44
C ASP A 121 -10.66 -0.76 -10.00
N PHE A 122 -9.80 -1.75 -9.71
CA PHE A 122 -9.29 -1.91 -8.36
C PHE A 122 -8.09 -1.00 -8.03
N VAL A 123 -7.52 -0.31 -9.01
CA VAL A 123 -6.42 0.65 -8.79
C VAL A 123 -7.03 2.00 -8.46
N VAL A 124 -6.81 2.47 -7.24
CA VAL A 124 -7.45 3.68 -6.70
C VAL A 124 -6.44 4.60 -6.04
N THR A 125 -6.77 5.88 -5.97
CA THR A 125 -5.98 6.86 -5.21
C THR A 125 -6.29 6.77 -3.72
N PRO A 126 -5.43 7.33 -2.83
CA PRO A 126 -5.78 7.43 -1.41
C PRO A 126 -7.12 8.14 -1.17
N ALA A 127 -7.42 9.21 -1.91
CA ALA A 127 -8.69 9.93 -1.78
C ALA A 127 -9.87 9.03 -2.15
N GLU A 128 -9.78 8.34 -3.29
CA GLU A 128 -10.81 7.42 -3.73
C GLU A 128 -11.01 6.28 -2.72
N PHE A 129 -9.91 5.76 -2.19
CA PHE A 129 -9.97 4.68 -1.20
C PHE A 129 -10.62 5.14 0.10
N CYS A 130 -10.31 6.33 0.59
CA CYS A 130 -10.94 6.89 1.79
C CYS A 130 -12.45 6.97 1.62
N THR A 131 -12.92 7.40 0.45
CA THR A 131 -14.36 7.45 0.14
C THR A 131 -14.98 6.05 0.16
N LEU A 132 -14.34 5.10 -0.51
CA LEU A 132 -14.84 3.72 -0.59
C LEU A 132 -14.87 3.03 0.78
N ALA A 133 -13.88 3.29 1.62
CA ALA A 133 -13.74 2.64 2.93
C ALA A 133 -14.46 3.39 4.06
N GLY A 134 -15.01 4.54 3.79
CA GLY A 134 -15.70 5.35 4.80
C GLY A 134 -14.74 5.96 5.83
N LEU A 135 -13.56 6.29 5.39
CA LEU A 135 -12.52 6.88 6.28
C LEU A 135 -12.67 8.38 6.43
#